data_79c1c2754e5fa5a8515f8585bf5b70bb
#
_entry.id   79c1c2754e5fa5a8515f8585bf5b70bb
#
_cell.length_a   1.000
_cell.length_b   1.000
_cell.length_c   1.000
_cell.angle_alpha   90.00
_cell.angle_beta   90.00
_cell.angle_gamma   90.00
#
_symmetry.space_group_name_H-M   'P 1'
#
loop_
_entity.id
_entity.type
_entity.pdbx_description
1 polymer ?
#
loop_
_entity_poly.entity_id
_entity_poly.type
_entity_poly.pdbx_seq_one_letter_code
_entity_poly.pdbx_strand_id
1 'polypeptide(L)'
;MQIYNKYVAIGFSRNCVILHEKVKRDSVKVKEEDTLELERLEDASAADKATSLPGRASASSQGEVAYAALRRRIIQCELEPGERITEAQLASETGIGKTPVREALTRLIQEGLVRSMPGHGYEVTPITLGDVQDLFNFRLIVEPAAAQLAAGHVIATDLRRLDELCAARFSTVEKESESHYLQANYLFHTTIADASGNRRLAEAVRRALEESERLFHLSNVLRNRSDEVAHEHKDLVDALIAGDGETARKLTLAHITASQRLVLDALLTSPSFLAINILPLRRKNHADN
;
A
#
# COMPACT_ATOMS: atom_id res chain seq x y z
N MET A 1 20.66 25.12 28.62
CA MET A 1 22.12 25.12 28.34
C MET A 1 22.77 24.21 29.38
N GLN A 2 23.52 23.21 28.97
CA GLN A 2 24.09 22.11 29.78
C GLN A 2 23.10 20.98 30.16
N ILE A 3 22.96 19.97 29.29
CA ILE A 3 23.16 18.54 29.56
C ILE A 3 23.39 17.86 28.19
N TYR A 4 24.60 17.99 27.67
CA TYR A 4 25.14 17.16 26.59
C TYR A 4 26.61 16.91 26.93
N ASN A 5 26.92 15.74 27.41
CA ASN A 5 28.20 15.06 27.30
C ASN A 5 28.38 14.05 28.45
N LYS A 6 28.00 12.83 28.22
CA LYS A 6 28.53 11.67 28.93
C LYS A 6 28.24 10.38 28.21
N TYR A 7 28.85 10.15 27.05
CA TYR A 7 29.12 8.80 26.53
C TYR A 7 30.30 8.89 25.56
N VAL A 8 31.51 8.90 26.10
CA VAL A 8 32.72 8.61 25.35
C VAL A 8 33.47 7.52 26.11
N ALA A 9 33.87 6.51 25.35
CA ALA A 9 34.84 5.47 25.69
C ALA A 9 34.36 4.29 26.54
N ILE A 10 33.83 3.24 25.86
CA ILE A 10 34.11 1.86 26.28
C ILE A 10 34.54 1.07 25.02
N GLY A 11 35.68 0.39 25.16
CA GLY A 11 36.50 -0.22 24.13
C GLY A 11 35.79 -1.14 23.14
N PHE A 12 36.18 -1.03 21.90
CA PHE A 12 35.83 -1.96 20.80
C PHE A 12 36.48 -3.33 21.09
N SER A 13 35.69 -4.28 21.59
CA SER A 13 36.07 -5.68 21.66
C SER A 13 35.69 -6.38 20.35
N ARG A 14 36.55 -7.29 19.87
CA ARG A 14 36.33 -8.12 18.66
C ARG A 14 35.01 -8.88 18.65
N ASN A 15 34.39 -9.06 19.79
CA ASN A 15 33.06 -9.69 19.93
C ASN A 15 31.89 -8.84 19.41
N CYS A 16 32.03 -7.52 19.31
CA CYS A 16 30.98 -6.63 18.82
C CYS A 16 30.79 -6.75 17.30
N VAL A 17 31.87 -7.01 16.55
CA VAL A 17 31.81 -7.22 15.09
C VAL A 17 31.13 -8.53 14.75
N ILE A 18 31.39 -9.60 15.53
CA ILE A 18 30.79 -10.92 15.28
C ILE A 18 29.28 -10.90 15.61
N LEU A 19 28.89 -10.17 16.66
CA LEU A 19 27.46 -9.98 16.96
C LEU A 19 26.74 -9.17 15.87
N HIS A 20 27.40 -8.15 15.33
CA HIS A 20 26.82 -7.30 14.27
C HIS A 20 26.65 -8.04 12.95
N GLU A 21 27.61 -8.91 12.59
CA GLU A 21 27.50 -9.78 11.42
C GLU A 21 26.46 -10.91 11.61
N LYS A 22 26.32 -11.43 12.83
CA LYS A 22 25.31 -12.45 13.14
C LYS A 22 23.91 -11.86 13.10
N VAL A 23 23.71 -10.67 13.68
CA VAL A 23 22.42 -9.94 13.62
C VAL A 23 22.05 -9.56 12.18
N LYS A 24 23.02 -9.19 11.32
CA LYS A 24 22.76 -8.97 9.88
C LYS A 24 22.38 -10.24 9.13
N ARG A 25 23.05 -11.38 9.40
CA ARG A 25 22.70 -12.65 8.76
C ARG A 25 21.35 -13.18 9.20
N ASP A 26 21.01 -13.04 10.47
CA ASP A 26 19.72 -13.47 11.00
C ASP A 26 18.58 -12.55 10.50
N SER A 27 18.82 -11.24 10.35
CA SER A 27 17.86 -10.30 9.77
C SER A 27 17.57 -10.58 8.27
N VAL A 28 18.60 -10.95 7.50
CA VAL A 28 18.42 -11.31 6.07
C VAL A 28 17.65 -12.62 5.94
N LYS A 29 17.91 -13.63 6.80
CA LYS A 29 17.16 -14.90 6.76
C LYS A 29 15.68 -14.71 7.11
N VAL A 30 15.38 -13.90 8.14
CA VAL A 30 14.00 -13.60 8.53
C VAL A 30 13.24 -12.91 7.37
N LYS A 31 13.91 -12.03 6.63
CA LYS A 31 13.29 -11.35 5.46
C LYS A 31 12.97 -12.30 4.30
N GLU A 32 13.82 -13.25 3.98
CA GLU A 32 13.56 -14.25 2.93
C GLU A 32 12.41 -15.18 3.31
N GLU A 33 12.34 -15.60 4.56
CA GLU A 33 11.24 -16.43 5.07
C GLU A 33 9.90 -15.66 5.07
N ASP A 34 9.91 -14.41 5.48
CA ASP A 34 8.72 -13.55 5.50
C ASP A 34 8.20 -13.27 4.07
N THR A 35 9.09 -13.07 3.09
CA THR A 35 8.72 -12.88 1.68
C THR A 35 8.06 -14.13 1.10
N LEU A 36 8.68 -15.30 1.31
CA LEU A 36 8.14 -16.60 0.86
C LEU A 36 6.79 -16.92 1.53
N GLU A 37 6.59 -16.47 2.74
CA GLU A 37 5.33 -16.68 3.46
C GLU A 37 4.21 -15.76 2.97
N LEU A 38 4.53 -14.50 2.65
CA LEU A 38 3.58 -13.58 2.01
C LEU A 38 3.14 -14.10 0.63
N GLU A 39 4.08 -14.59 -0.18
CA GLU A 39 3.77 -15.22 -1.48
C GLU A 39 2.86 -16.44 -1.31
N ARG A 40 3.08 -17.29 -0.30
CA ARG A 40 2.19 -18.45 0.00
C ARG A 40 0.79 -18.02 0.41
N LEU A 41 0.66 -16.96 1.20
CA LEU A 41 -0.64 -16.45 1.64
C LEU A 41 -1.39 -15.79 0.48
N GLU A 42 -0.70 -15.12 -0.45
CA GLU A 42 -1.28 -14.61 -1.69
C GLU A 42 -1.78 -15.75 -2.58
N ASP A 43 -0.97 -16.80 -2.78
CA ASP A 43 -1.35 -17.97 -3.57
C ASP A 43 -2.56 -18.69 -2.97
N ALA A 44 -2.63 -18.84 -1.65
CA ALA A 44 -3.78 -19.42 -0.96
C ALA A 44 -5.05 -18.58 -1.15
N SER A 45 -4.95 -17.26 -1.08
CA SER A 45 -6.05 -16.33 -1.35
C SER A 45 -6.48 -16.35 -2.82
N ALA A 46 -5.56 -16.62 -3.75
CA ALA A 46 -5.83 -16.76 -5.19
C ALA A 46 -6.44 -18.12 -5.54
N ALA A 47 -6.06 -19.20 -4.85
CA ALA A 47 -6.52 -20.56 -5.12
C ALA A 47 -8.02 -20.76 -4.83
N ASP A 48 -8.57 -20.07 -3.84
CA ASP A 48 -10.03 -20.10 -3.55
C ASP A 48 -10.88 -19.41 -4.65
N LYS A 49 -10.25 -18.64 -5.55
CA LYS A 49 -10.87 -18.01 -6.73
C LYS A 49 -10.84 -18.87 -7.99
N ALA A 50 -10.07 -19.96 -8.02
CA ALA A 50 -9.77 -20.75 -9.22
C ALA A 50 -10.66 -22.00 -9.41
N THR A 51 -11.95 -21.93 -9.11
CA THR A 51 -12.93 -22.91 -9.60
C THR A 51 -13.55 -22.46 -10.93
N SER A 52 -12.70 -22.26 -11.95
CA SER A 52 -13.14 -22.19 -13.35
C SER A 52 -12.03 -22.69 -14.28
N LEU A 53 -12.23 -23.91 -14.77
CA LEU A 53 -11.69 -24.58 -15.96
C LEU A 53 -10.18 -24.44 -16.27
N PRO A 54 -9.43 -25.55 -16.46
CA PRO A 54 -8.04 -25.53 -16.88
C PRO A 54 -7.96 -25.15 -18.36
N GLY A 55 -7.67 -23.89 -18.64
CA GLY A 55 -7.44 -23.37 -19.97
C GLY A 55 -6.09 -22.64 -20.03
N ARG A 56 -5.09 -23.32 -20.62
CA ARG A 56 -3.83 -22.79 -21.16
C ARG A 56 -3.18 -21.68 -20.32
N ALA A 57 -2.06 -22.01 -19.69
CA ALA A 57 -1.02 -21.03 -19.34
C ALA A 57 -0.59 -20.34 -20.65
N SER A 58 -1.21 -19.21 -20.99
CA SER A 58 -0.74 -18.32 -22.04
C SER A 58 0.40 -17.51 -21.44
N ALA A 59 1.56 -17.52 -22.09
CA ALA A 59 2.59 -16.52 -21.87
C ALA A 59 1.89 -15.15 -21.83
N SER A 60 2.10 -14.37 -20.73
CA SER A 60 1.48 -13.06 -20.59
C SER A 60 1.81 -12.23 -21.84
N SER A 61 0.80 -11.63 -22.45
CA SER A 61 1.01 -10.80 -23.64
C SER A 61 1.93 -9.64 -23.27
N GLN A 62 2.70 -9.09 -24.22
CA GLN A 62 3.53 -7.90 -23.97
C GLN A 62 2.70 -6.73 -23.41
N GLY A 63 1.41 -6.67 -23.74
CA GLY A 63 0.47 -5.72 -23.18
C GLY A 63 0.25 -5.92 -21.67
N GLU A 64 0.13 -7.16 -21.20
CA GLU A 64 0.01 -7.48 -19.77
C GLU A 64 1.30 -7.12 -19.01
N VAL A 65 2.46 -7.43 -19.59
CA VAL A 65 3.77 -7.07 -19.00
C VAL A 65 3.90 -5.55 -18.88
N ALA A 66 3.56 -4.82 -19.95
CA ALA A 66 3.58 -3.35 -19.95
C ALA A 66 2.62 -2.78 -18.90
N TYR A 67 1.39 -3.29 -18.84
CA TYR A 67 0.39 -2.87 -17.89
C TYR A 67 0.85 -3.08 -16.44
N ALA A 68 1.30 -4.27 -16.09
CA ALA A 68 1.79 -4.57 -14.74
C ALA A 68 2.96 -3.68 -14.34
N ALA A 69 3.94 -3.49 -15.26
CA ALA A 69 5.09 -2.63 -15.01
C ALA A 69 4.70 -1.16 -14.80
N LEU A 70 3.83 -0.61 -15.65
CA LEU A 70 3.42 0.80 -15.54
C LEU A 70 2.51 1.02 -14.34
N ARG A 71 1.58 0.11 -14.06
CA ARG A 71 0.70 0.17 -12.88
C ARG A 71 1.52 0.20 -11.60
N ARG A 72 2.50 -0.70 -11.46
CA ARG A 72 3.40 -0.72 -10.32
C ARG A 72 4.13 0.61 -10.15
N ARG A 73 4.71 1.17 -11.21
CA ARG A 73 5.44 2.46 -11.15
C ARG A 73 4.54 3.62 -10.72
N ILE A 74 3.26 3.61 -11.13
CA ILE A 74 2.27 4.63 -10.71
C ILE A 74 1.88 4.45 -9.24
N ILE A 75 1.63 3.21 -8.81
CA ILE A 75 1.23 2.93 -7.42
C ILE A 75 2.38 3.25 -6.46
N GLN A 76 3.62 2.89 -6.81
CA GLN A 76 4.82 3.18 -6.02
C GLN A 76 5.30 4.64 -6.14
N CYS A 77 4.54 5.49 -6.85
CA CYS A 77 4.89 6.89 -7.12
C CYS A 77 6.28 7.09 -7.77
N GLU A 78 6.80 6.08 -8.50
CA GLU A 78 7.96 6.24 -9.39
C GLU A 78 7.60 7.11 -10.60
N LEU A 79 6.35 7.05 -11.05
CA LEU A 79 5.70 8.03 -11.90
C LEU A 79 4.80 8.86 -11.00
N GLU A 80 5.21 10.10 -10.74
CA GLU A 80 4.57 10.96 -9.73
C GLU A 80 3.15 11.39 -10.13
N PRO A 81 2.22 11.59 -9.18
CA PRO A 81 0.93 12.21 -9.45
C PRO A 81 1.09 13.56 -10.15
N GLY A 82 0.41 13.76 -11.28
CA GLY A 82 0.52 14.97 -12.12
C GLY A 82 1.69 14.94 -13.11
N GLU A 83 2.52 13.90 -13.12
CA GLU A 83 3.62 13.76 -14.07
C GLU A 83 3.09 13.57 -15.49
N ARG A 84 3.71 14.28 -16.45
CA ARG A 84 3.42 14.12 -17.87
C ARG A 84 4.29 13.05 -18.48
N ILE A 85 3.68 12.09 -19.12
CA ILE A 85 4.32 10.92 -19.70
C ILE A 85 3.94 10.76 -21.16
N THR A 86 4.82 10.12 -21.94
CA THR A 86 4.58 9.82 -23.35
C THR A 86 4.83 8.34 -23.65
N GLU A 87 4.14 7.79 -24.66
CA GLU A 87 4.38 6.42 -25.12
C GLU A 87 5.85 6.18 -25.50
N ALA A 88 6.50 7.15 -26.10
CA ALA A 88 7.89 7.04 -26.56
C ALA A 88 8.87 6.97 -25.37
N GLN A 89 8.66 7.81 -24.36
CA GLN A 89 9.44 7.79 -23.12
C GLN A 89 9.28 6.47 -22.40
N LEU A 90 8.03 6.04 -22.13
CA LEU A 90 7.76 4.80 -21.41
C LEU A 90 8.27 3.55 -22.15
N ALA A 91 8.15 3.54 -23.48
CA ALA A 91 8.71 2.45 -24.31
C ALA A 91 10.24 2.38 -24.20
N SER A 92 10.92 3.54 -24.20
CA SER A 92 12.38 3.62 -24.03
C SER A 92 12.84 3.16 -22.65
N GLU A 93 12.13 3.60 -21.60
CA GLU A 93 12.48 3.29 -20.20
C GLU A 93 12.23 1.82 -19.84
N THR A 94 11.17 1.23 -20.37
CA THR A 94 10.79 -0.17 -20.06
C THR A 94 11.40 -1.19 -21.00
N GLY A 95 11.93 -0.77 -22.15
CA GLY A 95 12.34 -1.67 -23.22
C GLY A 95 11.19 -2.37 -23.94
N ILE A 96 9.94 -1.97 -23.67
CA ILE A 96 8.72 -2.54 -24.25
C ILE A 96 8.30 -1.71 -25.46
N GLY A 97 7.77 -2.35 -26.51
CA GLY A 97 7.33 -1.65 -27.72
C GLY A 97 6.20 -0.65 -27.48
N LYS A 98 6.07 0.36 -28.34
CA LYS A 98 5.02 1.41 -28.21
C LYS A 98 3.60 0.88 -28.23
N THR A 99 3.31 -0.17 -29.03
CA THR A 99 1.96 -0.75 -29.11
C THR A 99 1.50 -1.34 -27.78
N PRO A 100 2.24 -2.25 -27.12
CA PRO A 100 1.85 -2.75 -25.80
C PRO A 100 1.82 -1.65 -24.73
N VAL A 101 2.68 -0.63 -24.79
CA VAL A 101 2.61 0.53 -23.87
C VAL A 101 1.31 1.31 -24.06
N ARG A 102 0.85 1.52 -25.30
CA ARG A 102 -0.44 2.18 -25.60
C ARG A 102 -1.62 1.37 -25.07
N GLU A 103 -1.61 0.06 -25.25
CA GLU A 103 -2.63 -0.85 -24.71
C GLU A 103 -2.69 -0.76 -23.17
N ALA A 104 -1.54 -0.77 -22.52
CA ALA A 104 -1.43 -0.59 -21.07
C ALA A 104 -1.97 0.77 -20.62
N LEU A 105 -1.60 1.86 -21.27
CA LEU A 105 -2.11 3.19 -20.96
C LEU A 105 -3.62 3.30 -21.14
N THR A 106 -4.19 2.61 -22.13
CA THR A 106 -5.64 2.57 -22.32
C THR A 106 -6.36 1.93 -21.13
N ARG A 107 -5.80 0.86 -20.56
CA ARG A 107 -6.34 0.23 -19.34
C ARG A 107 -6.18 1.12 -18.13
N LEU A 108 -5.02 1.72 -17.96
CA LEU A 108 -4.75 2.64 -16.84
C LEU A 108 -5.65 3.88 -16.87
N ILE A 109 -6.08 4.33 -18.06
CA ILE A 109 -7.12 5.38 -18.19
C ILE A 109 -8.48 4.88 -17.71
N GLN A 110 -8.86 3.65 -18.05
CA GLN A 110 -10.13 3.07 -17.58
C GLN A 110 -10.16 2.89 -16.05
N GLU A 111 -9.00 2.65 -15.45
CA GLU A 111 -8.82 2.58 -14.00
C GLU A 111 -8.70 3.96 -13.32
N GLY A 112 -8.65 5.05 -14.10
CA GLY A 112 -8.50 6.40 -13.56
C GLY A 112 -7.09 6.74 -13.07
N LEU A 113 -6.10 5.86 -13.28
CA LEU A 113 -4.71 6.08 -12.87
C LEU A 113 -3.95 7.03 -13.80
N VAL A 114 -4.40 7.15 -15.04
CA VAL A 114 -3.82 8.01 -16.08
C VAL A 114 -4.96 8.76 -16.79
N ARG A 115 -4.69 9.97 -17.27
CA ARG A 115 -5.61 10.70 -18.15
C ARG A 115 -4.92 11.09 -19.45
N SER A 116 -5.66 11.07 -20.55
CA SER A 116 -5.18 11.54 -21.85
C SER A 116 -5.17 13.06 -21.90
N MET A 117 -4.08 13.62 -22.41
CA MET A 117 -3.90 15.07 -22.60
C MET A 117 -3.80 15.38 -24.10
N PRO A 118 -4.88 15.85 -24.73
CA PRO A 118 -4.89 16.08 -26.19
C PRO A 118 -3.71 16.92 -26.65
N GLY A 119 -2.91 16.40 -27.59
CA GLY A 119 -1.69 17.06 -28.10
C GLY A 119 -0.47 17.02 -27.18
N HIS A 120 -0.59 16.48 -25.95
CA HIS A 120 0.47 16.48 -24.93
C HIS A 120 0.79 15.11 -24.32
N GLY A 121 0.25 14.02 -24.87
CA GLY A 121 0.46 12.67 -24.37
C GLY A 121 -0.49 12.31 -23.23
N TYR A 122 0.05 11.92 -22.10
CA TYR A 122 -0.72 11.45 -20.94
C TYR A 122 -0.22 12.13 -19.67
N GLU A 123 -1.04 12.08 -18.64
CA GLU A 123 -0.69 12.56 -17.29
C GLU A 123 -1.11 11.53 -16.25
N VAL A 124 -0.23 11.22 -15.33
CA VAL A 124 -0.57 10.42 -14.15
C VAL A 124 -1.61 11.20 -13.33
N THR A 125 -2.74 10.59 -13.04
CA THR A 125 -3.84 11.27 -12.35
C THR A 125 -3.36 11.89 -11.04
N PRO A 126 -3.49 13.20 -10.84
CA PRO A 126 -3.16 13.86 -9.59
C PRO A 126 -4.00 13.30 -8.44
N ILE A 127 -3.47 13.41 -7.23
CA ILE A 127 -4.20 13.09 -5.99
C ILE A 127 -4.50 14.41 -5.29
N THR A 128 -5.74 14.65 -4.93
CA THR A 128 -6.18 15.83 -4.20
C THR A 128 -6.53 15.50 -2.74
N LEU A 129 -6.60 16.51 -1.87
CA LEU A 129 -7.10 16.33 -0.50
C LEU A 129 -8.55 15.81 -0.49
N GLY A 130 -9.36 16.19 -1.47
CA GLY A 130 -10.72 15.67 -1.63
C GLY A 130 -10.72 14.17 -1.89
N ASP A 131 -9.86 13.70 -2.80
CA ASP A 131 -9.73 12.26 -3.10
C ASP A 131 -9.32 11.47 -1.86
N VAL A 132 -8.38 12.00 -1.06
CA VAL A 132 -7.96 11.37 0.21
C VAL A 132 -9.13 11.29 1.19
N GLN A 133 -9.87 12.37 1.37
CA GLN A 133 -11.04 12.39 2.27
C GLN A 133 -12.12 11.42 1.81
N ASP A 134 -12.47 11.41 0.52
CA ASP A 134 -13.51 10.54 -0.03
C ASP A 134 -13.13 9.07 0.10
N LEU A 135 -11.87 8.71 -0.18
CA LEU A 135 -11.36 7.36 -0.04
C LEU A 135 -11.43 6.89 1.43
N PHE A 136 -10.93 7.69 2.38
CA PHE A 136 -10.99 7.31 3.79
C PHE A 136 -12.41 7.28 4.33
N ASN A 137 -13.29 8.20 3.92
CA ASN A 137 -14.72 8.15 4.28
C ASN A 137 -15.38 6.85 3.79
N PHE A 138 -15.02 6.40 2.58
CA PHE A 138 -15.50 5.13 2.05
C PHE A 138 -14.97 3.94 2.87
N ARG A 139 -13.67 3.91 3.19
CA ARG A 139 -13.05 2.89 4.04
C ARG A 139 -13.70 2.80 5.42
N LEU A 140 -13.98 3.95 6.06
CA LEU A 140 -14.68 4.05 7.35
C LEU A 140 -16.10 3.46 7.33
N ILE A 141 -16.69 3.28 6.15
CA ILE A 141 -18.01 2.63 5.99
C ILE A 141 -17.85 1.12 5.75
N VAL A 142 -16.98 0.75 4.80
CA VAL A 142 -16.93 -0.63 4.29
C VAL A 142 -16.10 -1.57 5.15
N GLU A 143 -14.95 -1.13 5.68
CA GLU A 143 -14.06 -2.01 6.45
C GLU A 143 -14.62 -2.36 7.85
N PRO A 144 -15.18 -1.42 8.64
CA PRO A 144 -15.83 -1.78 9.90
C PRO A 144 -17.02 -2.72 9.72
N ALA A 145 -17.78 -2.56 8.63
CA ALA A 145 -18.88 -3.46 8.31
C ALA A 145 -18.37 -4.87 7.95
N ALA A 146 -17.27 -4.95 7.19
CA ALA A 146 -16.62 -6.21 6.87
C ALA A 146 -16.09 -6.91 8.14
N ALA A 147 -15.40 -6.20 9.02
CA ALA A 147 -14.87 -6.73 10.26
C ALA A 147 -15.96 -7.25 11.19
N GLN A 148 -17.08 -6.53 11.30
CA GLN A 148 -18.24 -6.97 12.07
C GLN A 148 -18.78 -8.32 11.58
N LEU A 149 -18.90 -8.48 10.26
CA LEU A 149 -19.40 -9.71 9.64
C LEU A 149 -18.36 -10.85 9.68
N ALA A 150 -17.07 -10.53 9.72
CA ALA A 150 -15.97 -11.49 9.74
C ALA A 150 -15.75 -12.13 11.12
N ALA A 151 -16.28 -11.53 12.18
CA ALA A 151 -16.08 -12.00 13.55
C ALA A 151 -16.60 -13.43 13.73
N GLY A 152 -15.72 -14.30 14.23
CA GLY A 152 -15.98 -15.74 14.38
C GLY A 152 -15.83 -16.57 13.09
N HIS A 153 -15.47 -15.96 11.96
CA HIS A 153 -15.29 -16.63 10.67
C HIS A 153 -13.85 -16.57 10.14
N VAL A 154 -12.93 -15.93 10.88
CA VAL A 154 -11.52 -15.82 10.52
C VAL A 154 -10.74 -17.08 10.89
N ILE A 155 -9.69 -17.39 10.12
CA ILE A 155 -8.71 -18.41 10.47
C ILE A 155 -7.69 -17.78 11.41
N ALA A 156 -7.72 -18.18 12.68
CA ALA A 156 -6.95 -17.53 13.75
C ALA A 156 -5.43 -17.56 13.51
N THR A 157 -4.90 -18.66 12.96
CA THR A 157 -3.47 -18.82 12.66
C THR A 157 -3.01 -17.81 11.61
N ASP A 158 -3.76 -17.67 10.53
CA ASP A 158 -3.41 -16.82 9.40
C ASP A 158 -3.48 -15.35 9.79
N LEU A 159 -4.55 -14.98 10.51
CA LEU A 159 -4.74 -13.59 10.93
C LEU A 159 -3.67 -13.15 11.96
N ARG A 160 -3.31 -14.01 12.91
CA ARG A 160 -2.22 -13.72 13.86
C ARG A 160 -0.88 -13.59 13.16
N ARG A 161 -0.62 -14.45 12.17
CA ARG A 161 0.62 -14.35 11.39
C ARG A 161 0.72 -13.06 10.59
N LEU A 162 -0.37 -12.64 9.95
CA LEU A 162 -0.43 -11.36 9.25
C LEU A 162 -0.23 -10.16 10.19
N ASP A 163 -0.79 -10.22 11.42
CA ASP A 163 -0.56 -9.21 12.44
C ASP A 163 0.93 -9.13 12.85
N GLU A 164 1.58 -10.28 13.07
CA GLU A 164 3.02 -10.33 13.35
C GLU A 164 3.87 -9.73 12.22
N LEU A 165 3.52 -10.01 10.94
CA LEU A 165 4.18 -9.43 9.78
C LEU A 165 3.96 -7.91 9.70
N CYS A 166 2.78 -7.41 10.03
CA CYS A 166 2.50 -5.98 10.14
C CYS A 166 3.25 -5.31 11.30
N ALA A 167 3.46 -6.04 12.42
CA ALA A 167 4.17 -5.56 13.59
C ALA A 167 5.71 -5.64 13.47
N ALA A 168 6.23 -6.40 12.50
CA ALA A 168 7.66 -6.56 12.29
C ALA A 168 8.34 -5.20 12.09
N ARG A 169 9.44 -4.97 12.82
CA ARG A 169 10.14 -3.67 12.78
C ARG A 169 10.73 -3.39 11.41
N PHE A 170 10.35 -2.25 10.86
CA PHE A 170 11.01 -1.72 9.67
C PHE A 170 12.41 -1.21 10.02
N SER A 171 13.39 -1.68 9.28
CA SER A 171 14.61 -0.92 9.11
C SER A 171 14.27 0.28 8.22
N THR A 172 14.26 1.48 8.77
CA THR A 172 13.90 2.73 8.10
C THR A 172 14.77 3.08 6.88
N VAL A 173 15.69 2.22 6.50
CA VAL A 173 16.71 2.46 5.46
C VAL A 173 16.42 1.67 4.17
N GLU A 174 15.53 0.67 4.17
CA GLU A 174 15.34 -0.23 3.04
C GLU A 174 13.92 -0.15 2.46
N LYS A 175 13.82 0.20 1.17
CA LYS A 175 12.54 0.20 0.40
C LYS A 175 11.81 -1.16 0.42
N GLU A 176 12.57 -2.26 0.54
CA GLU A 176 12.01 -3.61 0.64
C GLU A 176 11.16 -3.82 1.89
N SER A 177 11.56 -3.22 3.03
CA SER A 177 10.77 -3.27 4.28
C SER A 177 9.42 -2.58 4.14
N GLU A 178 9.37 -1.46 3.40
CA GLU A 178 8.13 -0.72 3.15
C GLU A 178 7.15 -1.56 2.32
N SER A 179 7.64 -2.17 1.24
CA SER A 179 6.81 -3.05 0.40
C SER A 179 6.26 -4.25 1.17
N HIS A 180 7.06 -4.90 2.02
CA HIS A 180 6.61 -6.03 2.82
C HIS A 180 5.50 -5.63 3.81
N TYR A 181 5.63 -4.47 4.46
CA TYR A 181 4.57 -3.98 5.33
C TYR A 181 3.29 -3.73 4.56
N LEU A 182 3.35 -2.98 3.45
CA LEU A 182 2.16 -2.66 2.65
C LEU A 182 1.47 -3.93 2.17
N GLN A 183 2.24 -4.93 1.76
CA GLN A 183 1.72 -6.22 1.37
C GLN A 183 1.06 -6.96 2.54
N ALA A 184 1.73 -7.05 3.70
CA ALA A 184 1.18 -7.67 4.90
C ALA A 184 -0.10 -6.96 5.36
N ASN A 185 -0.10 -5.64 5.37
CA ASN A 185 -1.26 -4.82 5.73
C ASN A 185 -2.42 -5.00 4.74
N TYR A 186 -2.14 -5.04 3.44
CA TYR A 186 -3.14 -5.35 2.42
C TYR A 186 -3.76 -6.73 2.64
N LEU A 187 -2.94 -7.77 2.84
CA LEU A 187 -3.41 -9.12 3.10
C LEU A 187 -4.20 -9.23 4.41
N PHE A 188 -3.78 -8.53 5.46
CA PHE A 188 -4.50 -8.49 6.73
C PHE A 188 -5.93 -7.99 6.54
N HIS A 189 -6.11 -6.83 5.96
CA HIS A 189 -7.44 -6.23 5.77
C HIS A 189 -8.29 -7.01 4.74
N THR A 190 -7.69 -7.54 3.67
CA THR A 190 -8.44 -8.33 2.68
C THR A 190 -8.85 -9.69 3.21
N THR A 191 -8.04 -10.34 4.07
CA THR A 191 -8.40 -11.58 4.76
C THR A 191 -9.62 -11.37 5.66
N ILE A 192 -9.68 -10.27 6.41
CA ILE A 192 -10.86 -9.90 7.20
C ILE A 192 -12.06 -9.67 6.27
N ALA A 193 -11.89 -8.93 5.19
CA ALA A 193 -12.97 -8.64 4.27
C ALA A 193 -13.52 -9.92 3.59
N ASP A 194 -12.67 -10.86 3.22
CA ASP A 194 -13.08 -12.16 2.65
C ASP A 194 -13.85 -13.01 3.68
N ALA A 195 -13.39 -13.04 4.94
CA ALA A 195 -14.06 -13.72 6.05
C ALA A 195 -15.46 -13.15 6.36
N SER A 196 -15.79 -11.95 5.89
CA SER A 196 -17.15 -11.38 6.01
C SER A 196 -18.21 -12.19 5.27
N GLY A 197 -17.84 -13.09 4.35
CA GLY A 197 -18.75 -13.84 3.50
C GLY A 197 -19.47 -13.00 2.42
N ASN A 198 -19.25 -11.68 2.40
CA ASN A 198 -19.88 -10.78 1.44
C ASN A 198 -18.90 -10.41 0.32
N ARG A 199 -18.96 -11.11 -0.83
CA ARG A 199 -18.06 -10.90 -1.97
C ARG A 199 -18.02 -9.46 -2.50
N ARG A 200 -19.15 -8.75 -2.46
CA ARG A 200 -19.23 -7.35 -2.94
C ARG A 200 -18.50 -6.42 -1.99
N LEU A 201 -18.65 -6.67 -0.70
CA LEU A 201 -17.97 -5.91 0.35
C LEU A 201 -16.46 -6.15 0.31
N ALA A 202 -16.04 -7.40 0.18
CA ALA A 202 -14.63 -7.76 0.04
C ALA A 202 -13.98 -7.10 -1.19
N GLU A 203 -14.67 -7.09 -2.33
CA GLU A 203 -14.18 -6.42 -3.53
C GLU A 203 -14.08 -4.91 -3.37
N ALA A 204 -15.04 -4.28 -2.68
CA ALA A 204 -15.03 -2.86 -2.38
C ALA A 204 -13.84 -2.50 -1.47
N VAL A 205 -13.57 -3.32 -0.44
CA VAL A 205 -12.42 -3.14 0.46
C VAL A 205 -11.10 -3.28 -0.31
N ARG A 206 -10.95 -4.31 -1.16
CA ARG A 206 -9.72 -4.48 -1.97
C ARG A 206 -9.40 -3.26 -2.81
N ARG A 207 -10.38 -2.75 -3.55
CA ARG A 207 -10.17 -1.55 -4.39
C ARG A 207 -9.75 -0.34 -3.56
N ALA A 208 -10.41 -0.12 -2.42
CA ALA A 208 -10.06 0.99 -1.54
C ALA A 208 -8.65 0.86 -0.96
N LEU A 209 -8.20 -0.36 -0.64
CA LEU A 209 -6.84 -0.61 -0.16
C LEU A 209 -5.79 -0.41 -1.27
N GLU A 210 -6.06 -0.87 -2.51
CA GLU A 210 -5.19 -0.62 -3.66
C GLU A 210 -5.01 0.87 -3.95
N GLU A 211 -6.08 1.67 -3.84
CA GLU A 211 -6.00 3.12 -3.97
C GLU A 211 -5.22 3.75 -2.80
N SER A 212 -5.38 3.21 -1.58
CA SER A 212 -4.68 3.69 -0.38
C SER A 212 -3.18 3.45 -0.44
N GLU A 213 -2.71 2.37 -1.09
CA GLU A 213 -1.29 2.05 -1.25
C GLU A 213 -0.53 3.23 -1.86
N ARG A 214 -1.10 3.86 -2.90
CA ARG A 214 -0.53 5.03 -3.54
C ARG A 214 -0.39 6.23 -2.59
N LEU A 215 -1.34 6.40 -1.68
CA LEU A 215 -1.27 7.44 -0.65
C LEU A 215 -0.16 7.17 0.36
N PHE A 216 0.04 5.93 0.76
CA PHE A 216 1.11 5.55 1.67
C PHE A 216 2.49 5.82 1.06
N HIS A 217 2.70 5.46 -0.20
CA HIS A 217 3.94 5.77 -0.91
C HIS A 217 4.17 7.28 -1.08
N LEU A 218 3.14 8.04 -1.46
CA LEU A 218 3.24 9.48 -1.65
C LEU A 218 3.53 10.24 -0.35
N SER A 219 2.92 9.81 0.74
CA SER A 219 3.02 10.48 2.03
C SER A 219 4.31 10.20 2.79
N ASN A 220 5.08 9.17 2.40
CA ASN A 220 6.21 8.65 3.19
C ASN A 220 5.84 8.38 4.68
N VAL A 221 4.57 8.14 4.95
CA VAL A 221 4.02 7.91 6.31
C VAL A 221 4.78 6.78 7.01
N LEU A 222 5.16 5.77 6.24
CA LEU A 222 5.80 4.58 6.79
C LEU A 222 7.20 4.84 7.35
N ARG A 223 7.89 5.88 6.87
CA ARG A 223 9.22 6.26 7.36
C ARG A 223 9.20 6.88 8.76
N ASN A 224 8.06 7.42 9.17
CA ASN A 224 7.89 8.11 10.46
C ASN A 224 7.02 7.30 11.44
N ARG A 225 6.74 6.03 11.13
CA ARG A 225 5.87 5.19 11.95
C ARG A 225 6.50 4.91 13.31
N SER A 226 5.82 5.31 14.39
CA SER A 226 6.24 5.03 15.75
C SER A 226 5.90 3.59 16.16
N ASP A 227 6.61 3.07 17.16
CA ASP A 227 6.36 1.74 17.76
C ASP A 227 4.90 1.60 18.27
N GLU A 228 4.22 2.71 18.56
CA GLU A 228 2.82 2.73 19.04
C GLU A 228 1.83 2.21 17.99
N VAL A 229 2.11 2.44 16.69
CA VAL A 229 1.25 1.98 15.58
C VAL A 229 1.43 0.48 15.30
N ALA A 230 2.54 -0.11 15.75
CA ALA A 230 2.85 -1.53 15.49
C ALA A 230 1.94 -2.52 16.23
N HIS A 231 1.17 -2.08 17.23
CA HIS A 231 0.33 -2.96 18.05
C HIS A 231 -1.18 -2.73 17.90
N GLU A 232 -1.59 -1.89 16.94
CA GLU A 232 -3.01 -1.53 16.76
C GLU A 232 -3.91 -2.70 16.31
N HIS A 233 -3.34 -3.74 15.70
CA HIS A 233 -4.13 -4.86 15.18
C HIS A 233 -4.44 -5.93 16.24
N LYS A 234 -3.63 -6.06 17.29
CA LYS A 234 -3.76 -7.16 18.26
C LYS A 234 -5.16 -7.28 18.87
N ASP A 235 -5.69 -6.18 19.37
CA ASP A 235 -7.03 -6.19 20.00
C ASP A 235 -8.13 -6.49 18.97
N LEU A 236 -7.95 -6.02 17.73
CA LEU A 236 -8.85 -6.34 16.61
C LEU A 236 -8.82 -7.83 16.28
N VAL A 237 -7.62 -8.43 16.21
CA VAL A 237 -7.45 -9.88 15.99
C VAL A 237 -8.14 -10.68 17.07
N ASP A 238 -7.94 -10.31 18.33
CA ASP A 238 -8.57 -11.02 19.47
C ASP A 238 -10.12 -10.90 19.43
N ALA A 239 -10.65 -9.74 19.10
CA ALA A 239 -12.11 -9.54 18.93
C ALA A 239 -12.68 -10.37 17.76
N LEU A 240 -11.99 -10.40 16.63
CA LEU A 240 -12.39 -11.20 15.46
C LEU A 240 -12.41 -12.69 15.75
N ILE A 241 -11.38 -13.20 16.45
CA ILE A 241 -11.28 -14.62 16.84
C ILE A 241 -12.35 -14.98 17.88
N ALA A 242 -12.63 -14.08 18.82
CA ALA A 242 -13.67 -14.26 19.83
C ALA A 242 -15.09 -14.20 19.28
N GLY A 243 -15.29 -13.74 18.03
CA GLY A 243 -16.62 -13.55 17.44
C GLY A 243 -17.33 -12.29 17.92
N ASP A 244 -16.61 -11.34 18.56
CA ASP A 244 -17.17 -10.06 19.00
C ASP A 244 -17.18 -9.02 17.85
N GLY A 245 -18.21 -9.12 17.02
CA GLY A 245 -18.34 -8.26 15.85
C GLY A 245 -18.52 -6.77 16.18
N GLU A 246 -19.13 -6.42 17.31
CA GLU A 246 -19.30 -5.01 17.67
C GLU A 246 -17.96 -4.39 18.12
N THR A 247 -17.16 -5.11 18.88
CA THR A 247 -15.81 -4.67 19.25
C THR A 247 -14.90 -4.62 18.02
N ALA A 248 -14.93 -5.65 17.14
CA ALA A 248 -14.17 -5.64 15.88
C ALA A 248 -14.51 -4.43 15.02
N ARG A 249 -15.81 -4.08 14.88
CA ARG A 249 -16.27 -2.88 14.17
C ARG A 249 -15.69 -1.60 14.75
N LYS A 250 -15.73 -1.43 16.07
CA LYS A 250 -15.22 -0.23 16.75
C LYS A 250 -13.72 -0.09 16.61
N LEU A 251 -12.97 -1.18 16.77
CA LEU A 251 -11.51 -1.18 16.65
C LEU A 251 -11.08 -0.88 15.21
N THR A 252 -11.74 -1.46 14.20
CA THR A 252 -11.47 -1.16 12.80
C THR A 252 -11.75 0.32 12.48
N LEU A 253 -12.86 0.88 13.00
CA LEU A 253 -13.16 2.31 12.83
C LEU A 253 -12.05 3.20 13.43
N ALA A 254 -11.58 2.88 14.63
CA ALA A 254 -10.51 3.62 15.30
C ALA A 254 -9.20 3.54 14.52
N HIS A 255 -8.83 2.33 14.07
CA HIS A 255 -7.62 2.07 13.27
C HIS A 255 -7.61 2.88 11.97
N ILE A 256 -8.71 2.86 11.18
CA ILE A 256 -8.78 3.61 9.93
C ILE A 256 -8.76 5.12 10.18
N THR A 257 -9.39 5.59 11.26
CA THR A 257 -9.35 7.00 11.65
C THR A 257 -7.94 7.46 12.00
N ALA A 258 -7.16 6.63 12.72
CA ALA A 258 -5.75 6.89 13.01
C ALA A 258 -4.90 6.91 11.72
N SER A 259 -5.09 5.93 10.85
CA SER A 259 -4.43 5.85 9.55
C SER A 259 -4.72 7.09 8.68
N GLN A 260 -5.98 7.55 8.63
CA GLN A 260 -6.36 8.77 7.92
C GLN A 260 -5.59 10.00 8.41
N ARG A 261 -5.51 10.17 9.73
CA ARG A 261 -4.77 11.31 10.34
C ARG A 261 -3.30 11.27 9.97
N LEU A 262 -2.66 10.10 10.09
CA LEU A 262 -1.26 9.94 9.75
C LEU A 262 -0.98 10.28 8.28
N VAL A 263 -1.81 9.81 7.36
CA VAL A 263 -1.68 10.11 5.92
C VAL A 263 -1.87 11.60 5.66
N LEU A 264 -2.90 12.22 6.22
CA LEU A 264 -3.15 13.65 6.03
C LEU A 264 -2.02 14.51 6.59
N ASP A 265 -1.54 14.22 7.81
CA ASP A 265 -0.44 14.96 8.43
C ASP A 265 0.84 14.85 7.58
N ALA A 266 1.15 13.66 7.06
CA ALA A 266 2.31 13.46 6.22
C ALA A 266 2.18 14.14 4.86
N LEU A 267 1.02 14.10 4.21
CA LEU A 267 0.76 14.77 2.94
C LEU A 267 0.85 16.29 3.08
N LEU A 268 0.28 16.86 4.15
CA LEU A 268 0.33 18.30 4.42
C LEU A 268 1.73 18.83 4.73
N THR A 269 2.67 17.96 5.08
CA THR A 269 4.09 18.29 5.27
C THR A 269 4.95 17.98 4.05
N SER A 270 4.42 17.31 3.02
CA SER A 270 5.14 16.94 1.80
C SER A 270 5.23 18.11 0.82
N PRO A 271 6.44 18.60 0.47
CA PRO A 271 6.59 19.68 -0.51
C PRO A 271 6.01 19.34 -1.89
N SER A 272 6.16 18.09 -2.34
CA SER A 272 5.63 17.61 -3.63
C SER A 272 4.10 17.65 -3.65
N PHE A 273 3.45 17.20 -2.59
CA PHE A 273 2.00 17.23 -2.48
C PHE A 273 1.46 18.68 -2.41
N LEU A 274 2.11 19.53 -1.65
CA LEU A 274 1.74 20.94 -1.54
C LEU A 274 1.88 21.67 -2.88
N ALA A 275 2.92 21.37 -3.66
CA ALA A 275 3.11 21.95 -4.98
C ALA A 275 1.98 21.60 -5.97
N ILE A 276 1.45 20.39 -5.90
CA ILE A 276 0.35 19.92 -6.76
C ILE A 276 -1.00 20.53 -6.31
N ASN A 277 -1.23 20.66 -5.01
CA ASN A 277 -2.54 21.04 -4.46
C ASN A 277 -2.70 22.56 -4.17
N ILE A 278 -1.60 23.32 -4.08
CA ILE A 278 -1.61 24.76 -3.77
C ILE A 278 -1.41 25.63 -5.01
N LEU A 279 -1.11 25.03 -6.18
CA LEU A 279 -1.10 25.83 -7.42
C LEU A 279 -2.49 26.46 -7.61
N PRO A 280 -2.59 27.79 -7.71
CA PRO A 280 -3.88 28.47 -7.80
C PRO A 280 -4.64 27.89 -8.99
N LEU A 281 -5.87 27.46 -8.76
CA LEU A 281 -6.85 27.23 -9.81
C LEU A 281 -6.77 28.43 -10.74
N ARG A 282 -6.16 28.24 -11.91
CA ARG A 282 -6.13 29.29 -12.96
C ARG A 282 -7.59 29.63 -13.21
N ARG A 283 -8.07 30.71 -12.61
CA ARG A 283 -9.36 31.29 -12.96
C ARG A 283 -9.37 31.40 -14.47
N LYS A 284 -10.21 30.66 -15.16
CA LYS A 284 -10.58 30.96 -16.54
C LYS A 284 -11.15 32.36 -16.48
N ASN A 285 -10.35 33.33 -16.88
CA ASN A 285 -10.88 34.65 -17.24
C ASN A 285 -11.84 34.40 -18.40
N HIS A 286 -13.12 34.34 -18.10
CA HIS A 286 -14.17 34.66 -19.05
C HIS A 286 -14.13 36.17 -19.21
N ALA A 287 -13.23 36.64 -20.04
CA ALA A 287 -13.27 37.96 -20.65
C ALA A 287 -12.60 37.76 -22.00
N ASP A 288 -13.42 37.45 -22.98
CA ASP A 288 -13.34 38.12 -24.26
C ASP A 288 -14.57 37.70 -25.07
N ASN A 289 -15.43 38.66 -25.20
CA ASN A 289 -16.49 38.77 -26.20
C ASN A 289 -15.93 38.75 -27.60
#